data_9a3a68becb48bd0517cf92e6928552e9
#
_entry.id   9a3a68becb48bd0517cf92e6928552e9
#
_cell.length_a   1.000
_cell.length_b   1.000
_cell.length_c   1.000
_cell.angle_alpha   90.00
_cell.angle_beta   90.00
_cell.angle_gamma   90.00
#
_symmetry.space_group_name_H-M   'P 1'
#
loop_
_entity.id
_entity.type
_entity.pdbx_description
1 polymer ?
#
loop_
_entity_poly.entity_id
_entity_poly.type
_entity_poly.pdbx_seq_one_letter_code
_entity_poly.pdbx_strand_id
1 'polypeptide(L)'
;MRITESTENYMEAILILQQQNGEVRAVDLAHYFGFSKPTISQYMKQYAQQGLIEVDGNGHITLTGEGSAIAEHIYERHQVITAVFTALGVPEEIAREDACKVEHDLSDVTFECMKAHYQEYLKHSDNRAE
;
A
#
# COMPACT_ATOMS: atom_id res chain seq x y z
N MET A 1 -13.80 13.72 4.33
CA MET A 1 -12.31 13.72 4.40
C MET A 1 -11.74 13.35 3.06
N ARG A 2 -10.79 14.15 2.59
CA ARG A 2 -10.12 13.86 1.33
C ARG A 2 -8.94 12.92 1.57
N ILE A 3 -8.91 11.80 0.86
CA ILE A 3 -7.80 10.85 0.95
C ILE A 3 -6.72 11.28 -0.03
N THR A 4 -5.55 11.63 0.50
CA THR A 4 -4.41 12.08 -0.31
C THR A 4 -3.48 10.92 -0.59
N GLU A 5 -2.56 11.11 -1.54
CA GLU A 5 -1.50 10.14 -1.82
C GLU A 5 -0.66 9.86 -0.57
N SER A 6 -0.34 10.89 0.22
CA SER A 6 0.36 10.71 1.50
C SER A 6 -0.40 9.80 2.45
N THR A 7 -1.71 10.01 2.58
CA THR A 7 -2.55 9.17 3.43
C THR A 7 -2.49 7.71 2.98
N GLU A 8 -2.64 7.47 1.68
CA GLU A 8 -2.56 6.12 1.12
C GLU A 8 -1.21 5.47 1.39
N ASN A 9 -0.11 6.22 1.19
CA ASN A 9 1.24 5.72 1.43
C ASN A 9 1.47 5.34 2.89
N TYR A 10 1.00 6.16 3.83
CA TYR A 10 1.17 5.87 5.26
C TYR A 10 0.34 4.67 5.69
N MET A 11 -0.91 4.57 5.23
CA MET A 11 -1.76 3.44 5.58
C MET A 11 -1.19 2.13 5.01
N GLU A 12 -0.71 2.16 3.77
CA GLU A 12 -0.06 1.01 3.14
C GLU A 12 1.20 0.60 3.90
N ALA A 13 2.04 1.58 4.27
CA ALA A 13 3.27 1.30 5.01
C ALA A 13 2.99 0.63 6.36
N ILE A 14 1.97 1.09 7.07
CA ILE A 14 1.57 0.47 8.34
C ILE A 14 1.14 -0.98 8.13
N LEU A 15 0.35 -1.23 7.09
CA LEU A 15 -0.09 -2.58 6.74
C LEU A 15 1.11 -3.50 6.45
N ILE A 16 2.02 -3.04 5.59
CA ILE A 16 3.21 -3.81 5.20
C ILE A 16 4.08 -4.12 6.41
N LEU A 17 4.37 -3.11 7.24
CA LEU A 17 5.22 -3.28 8.41
C LEU A 17 4.57 -4.19 9.45
N GLN A 18 3.26 -4.11 9.61
CA GLN A 18 2.53 -5.00 10.51
C GLN A 18 2.64 -6.46 10.05
N GLN A 19 2.53 -6.69 8.75
CA GLN A 19 2.69 -8.04 8.19
C GLN A 19 4.10 -8.59 8.37
N GLN A 20 5.11 -7.71 8.27
CA GLN A 20 6.51 -8.11 8.40
C GLN A 20 6.94 -8.33 9.85
N ASN A 21 6.54 -7.45 10.75
CA ASN A 21 7.08 -7.39 12.11
C ASN A 21 6.06 -7.69 13.21
N GLY A 22 4.77 -7.74 12.90
CA GLY A 22 3.69 -7.92 13.86
C GLY A 22 3.31 -6.67 14.62
N GLU A 23 4.24 -5.75 14.84
CA GLU A 23 4.00 -4.48 15.54
C GLU A 23 4.59 -3.34 14.75
N VAL A 24 3.96 -2.15 14.84
CA VAL A 24 4.43 -0.94 14.16
C VAL A 24 4.53 0.20 15.15
N ARG A 25 5.65 0.90 15.15
CA ARG A 25 5.88 2.11 15.94
C ARG A 25 6.36 3.23 15.02
N ALA A 26 6.34 4.46 15.54
CA ALA A 26 6.77 5.63 14.77
C ALA A 26 8.20 5.47 14.23
N VAL A 27 9.11 4.83 14.99
CA VAL A 27 10.48 4.60 14.54
C VAL A 27 10.53 3.71 13.28
N ASP A 28 9.64 2.75 13.18
CA ASP A 28 9.58 1.87 12.01
C ASP A 28 9.17 2.65 10.77
N LEU A 29 8.21 3.55 10.91
CA LEU A 29 7.78 4.42 9.81
C LEU A 29 8.85 5.44 9.43
N ALA A 30 9.57 5.98 10.42
CA ALA A 30 10.67 6.90 10.17
C ALA A 30 11.76 6.23 9.31
N HIS A 31 12.09 4.99 9.63
CA HIS A 31 13.02 4.18 8.83
C HIS A 31 12.49 3.89 7.43
N TYR A 32 11.23 3.48 7.36
CA TYR A 32 10.59 3.12 6.09
C TYR A 32 10.60 4.27 5.09
N PHE A 33 10.27 5.47 5.54
CA PHE A 33 10.17 6.65 4.67
C PHE A 33 11.44 7.47 4.61
N GLY A 34 12.39 7.29 5.52
CA GLY A 34 13.56 8.14 5.64
C GLY A 34 13.24 9.52 6.19
N PHE A 35 12.21 9.63 7.02
CA PHE A 35 11.77 10.88 7.62
C PHE A 35 12.20 10.97 9.10
N SER A 36 12.22 12.19 9.65
CA SER A 36 12.53 12.40 11.06
C SER A 36 11.38 11.94 11.95
N LYS A 37 11.68 11.60 13.22
CA LYS A 37 10.66 11.23 14.20
C LYS A 37 9.60 12.30 14.40
N PRO A 38 9.97 13.61 14.55
CA PRO A 38 8.95 14.66 14.69
C PRO A 38 7.99 14.71 13.51
N THR A 39 8.48 14.52 12.29
CA THR A 39 7.64 14.49 11.08
C THR A 39 6.63 13.35 11.17
N ILE A 40 7.10 12.15 11.49
CA ILE A 40 6.22 10.96 11.61
C ILE A 40 5.20 11.17 12.74
N SER A 41 5.63 11.67 13.90
CA SER A 41 4.72 11.90 15.03
C SER A 41 3.60 12.87 14.69
N GLN A 42 3.91 13.88 13.89
CA GLN A 42 2.93 14.86 13.43
C GLN A 42 1.86 14.20 12.53
N TYR A 43 2.30 13.39 11.58
CA TYR A 43 1.39 12.65 10.71
C TYR A 43 0.55 11.63 11.49
N MET A 44 1.16 10.92 12.44
CA MET A 44 0.44 9.93 13.23
C MET A 44 -0.65 10.59 14.09
N LYS A 45 -0.35 11.75 14.66
CA LYS A 45 -1.34 12.52 15.42
C LYS A 45 -2.52 12.92 14.53
N GLN A 46 -2.22 13.39 13.32
CA GLN A 46 -3.24 13.78 12.34
C GLN A 46 -4.13 12.59 11.97
N TYR A 47 -3.53 11.45 11.64
CA TYR A 47 -4.28 10.26 11.23
C TYR A 47 -5.09 9.67 12.38
N ALA A 48 -4.58 9.74 13.61
CA ALA A 48 -5.34 9.31 14.78
C ALA A 48 -6.58 10.19 14.97
N GLN A 49 -6.44 11.49 14.79
CA GLN A 49 -7.56 12.44 14.88
C GLN A 49 -8.61 12.19 13.78
N GLN A 50 -8.16 11.73 12.62
CA GLN A 50 -9.04 11.40 11.49
C GLN A 50 -9.70 10.01 11.62
N GLY A 51 -9.34 9.26 12.65
CA GLY A 51 -9.94 7.94 12.89
C GLY A 51 -9.38 6.84 12.00
N LEU A 52 -8.20 7.03 11.44
CA LEU A 52 -7.57 6.05 10.54
C LEU A 52 -6.64 5.08 11.27
N ILE A 53 -6.08 5.51 12.38
CA ILE A 53 -5.17 4.71 13.20
C ILE A 53 -5.49 4.89 14.68
N GLU A 54 -5.00 3.96 15.49
CA GLU A 54 -4.98 4.07 16.94
C GLU A 54 -3.54 3.90 17.42
N VAL A 55 -3.15 4.70 18.42
CA VAL A 55 -1.82 4.59 19.03
C VAL A 55 -2.04 4.29 20.51
N ASP A 56 -1.52 3.16 20.99
CA ASP A 56 -1.67 2.76 22.39
C ASP A 56 -0.66 3.45 23.32
N GLY A 57 -0.73 3.16 24.61
CA GLY A 57 0.16 3.74 25.60
C GLY A 57 1.62 3.37 25.44
N ASN A 58 1.92 2.33 24.68
CA ASN A 58 3.28 1.85 24.39
C ASN A 58 3.78 2.36 23.03
N GLY A 59 2.99 3.17 22.33
CA GLY A 59 3.37 3.70 21.03
C GLY A 59 3.12 2.74 19.85
N HIS A 60 2.42 1.65 20.09
CA HIS A 60 2.06 0.73 19.00
C HIS A 60 0.94 1.34 18.15
N ILE A 61 1.15 1.33 16.83
CA ILE A 61 0.23 1.90 15.84
C ILE A 61 -0.56 0.77 15.18
N THR A 62 -1.88 0.87 15.21
CA THR A 62 -2.76 -0.08 14.53
C THR A 62 -3.72 0.66 13.62
N LEU A 63 -4.11 0.00 12.52
CA LEU A 63 -5.09 0.55 11.58
C LEU A 63 -6.49 0.33 12.15
N THR A 64 -7.35 1.35 12.03
CA THR A 64 -8.78 1.18 12.27
C THR A 64 -9.39 0.48 11.06
N GLY A 65 -10.70 0.17 11.12
CA GLY A 65 -11.41 -0.37 9.96
C GLY A 65 -11.31 0.54 8.73
N GLU A 66 -11.42 1.86 8.93
CA GLU A 66 -11.28 2.82 7.84
C GLU A 66 -9.85 2.87 7.30
N GLY A 67 -8.85 2.89 8.19
CA GLY A 67 -7.45 2.88 7.79
C GLY A 67 -7.08 1.60 7.05
N SER A 68 -7.58 0.44 7.52
CA SER A 68 -7.36 -0.84 6.85
C SER A 68 -7.95 -0.86 5.45
N ALA A 69 -9.13 -0.31 5.27
CA ALA A 69 -9.78 -0.26 3.96
C ALA A 69 -8.93 0.53 2.96
N ILE A 70 -8.39 1.68 3.39
CA ILE A 70 -7.50 2.49 2.55
C ILE A 70 -6.22 1.71 2.23
N ALA A 71 -5.60 1.12 3.24
CA ALA A 71 -4.35 0.38 3.09
C ALA A 71 -4.50 -0.80 2.14
N GLU A 72 -5.54 -1.59 2.31
CA GLU A 72 -5.80 -2.76 1.47
C GLU A 72 -6.11 -2.39 0.02
N HIS A 73 -6.85 -1.31 -0.17
CA HIS A 73 -7.20 -0.81 -1.50
C HIS A 73 -5.95 -0.44 -2.30
N ILE A 74 -5.03 0.32 -1.71
CA ILE A 74 -3.81 0.73 -2.41
C ILE A 74 -2.80 -0.42 -2.51
N TYR A 75 -2.74 -1.28 -1.51
CA TYR A 75 -1.86 -2.46 -1.52
C TYR A 75 -2.23 -3.43 -2.64
N GLU A 76 -3.53 -3.67 -2.85
CA GLU A 76 -4.01 -4.49 -3.97
C GLU A 76 -3.59 -3.88 -5.31
N ARG A 77 -3.74 -2.57 -5.47
CA ARG A 77 -3.30 -1.88 -6.68
C ARG A 77 -1.81 -2.07 -6.92
N HIS A 78 -1.02 -1.89 -5.87
CA HIS A 78 0.42 -2.07 -5.95
C HIS A 78 0.78 -3.47 -6.45
N GLN A 79 0.18 -4.50 -5.86
CA GLN A 79 0.46 -5.88 -6.22
C GLN A 79 0.04 -6.21 -7.66
N VAL A 80 -1.16 -5.81 -8.07
CA VAL A 80 -1.67 -6.08 -9.41
C VAL A 80 -0.86 -5.35 -10.48
N ILE A 81 -0.59 -4.06 -10.28
CA ILE A 81 0.15 -3.25 -11.26
C ILE A 81 1.59 -3.77 -11.39
N THR A 82 2.24 -4.09 -10.27
CA THR A 82 3.58 -4.70 -10.30
C THR A 82 3.57 -6.01 -11.09
N ALA A 83 2.58 -6.85 -10.86
CA ALA A 83 2.46 -8.14 -11.53
C ALA A 83 2.21 -7.96 -13.04
N VAL A 84 1.38 -7.00 -13.43
CA VAL A 84 1.12 -6.69 -14.84
C VAL A 84 2.42 -6.26 -15.53
N PHE A 85 3.16 -5.35 -14.94
CA PHE A 85 4.42 -4.88 -15.52
C PHE A 85 5.46 -6.00 -15.62
N THR A 86 5.56 -6.83 -14.59
CA THR A 86 6.46 -7.98 -14.61
C THR A 86 6.08 -8.97 -15.71
N ALA A 87 4.79 -9.21 -15.91
CA ALA A 87 4.29 -10.08 -16.98
C ALA A 87 4.61 -9.52 -18.37
N LEU A 88 4.73 -8.19 -18.50
CA LEU A 88 5.12 -7.53 -19.75
C LEU A 88 6.63 -7.63 -20.02
N GLY A 89 7.41 -8.10 -19.06
CA GLY A 89 8.84 -8.25 -19.20
C GLY A 89 9.65 -7.19 -18.47
N VAL A 90 9.00 -6.32 -17.67
CA VAL A 90 9.72 -5.31 -16.88
C VAL A 90 10.41 -5.99 -15.70
N PRO A 91 11.70 -5.71 -15.43
CA PRO A 91 12.35 -6.26 -14.24
C PRO A 91 11.59 -5.91 -12.96
N GLU A 92 11.53 -6.84 -12.03
CA GLU A 92 10.67 -6.71 -10.84
C GLU A 92 10.91 -5.43 -10.04
N GLU A 93 12.17 -5.04 -9.85
CA GLU A 93 12.50 -3.82 -9.11
C GLU A 93 11.95 -2.57 -9.78
N ILE A 94 12.08 -2.49 -11.10
CA ILE A 94 11.55 -1.37 -11.88
C ILE A 94 10.02 -1.39 -11.87
N ALA A 95 9.43 -2.58 -11.99
CA ALA A 95 7.98 -2.74 -11.96
C ALA A 95 7.39 -2.22 -10.64
N ARG A 96 8.03 -2.52 -9.52
CA ARG A 96 7.61 -2.03 -8.19
C ARG A 96 7.70 -0.52 -8.07
N GLU A 97 8.81 0.06 -8.53
CA GLU A 97 9.00 1.50 -8.51
C GLU A 97 7.95 2.23 -9.35
N ASP A 98 7.71 1.73 -10.56
CA ASP A 98 6.73 2.33 -11.46
C ASP A 98 5.30 2.15 -10.92
N ALA A 99 4.99 0.99 -10.33
CA ALA A 99 3.69 0.77 -9.71
C ALA A 99 3.43 1.79 -8.59
N CYS A 100 4.43 2.08 -7.75
CA CYS A 100 4.30 3.09 -6.70
C CYS A 100 3.95 4.47 -7.25
N LYS A 101 4.39 4.78 -8.45
CA LYS A 101 4.09 6.08 -9.09
C LYS A 101 2.68 6.13 -9.67
N VAL A 102 2.21 5.01 -10.19
CA VAL A 102 0.97 4.95 -11.00
C VAL A 102 -0.25 4.64 -10.15
N GLU A 103 -0.09 3.86 -9.08
CA GLU A 103 -1.21 3.27 -8.34
C GLU A 103 -2.19 4.28 -7.75
N HIS A 104 -1.72 5.48 -7.42
CA HIS A 104 -2.55 6.52 -6.81
C HIS A 104 -3.40 7.29 -7.81
N ASP A 105 -3.00 7.28 -9.07
CA ASP A 105 -3.59 8.15 -10.10
C ASP A 105 -4.57 7.44 -11.03
N LEU A 106 -4.69 6.12 -10.93
CA LEU A 106 -5.62 5.37 -11.77
C LEU A 106 -7.04 5.44 -11.23
N SER A 107 -8.00 5.59 -12.14
CA SER A 107 -9.40 5.44 -11.78
C SER A 107 -9.69 3.98 -11.40
N ASP A 108 -10.75 3.76 -10.62
CA ASP A 108 -11.18 2.42 -10.26
C ASP A 108 -11.55 1.61 -11.50
N VAL A 109 -12.16 2.24 -12.50
CA VAL A 109 -12.55 1.58 -13.74
C VAL A 109 -11.31 1.02 -14.46
N THR A 110 -10.29 1.85 -14.65
CA THR A 110 -9.05 1.41 -15.31
C THR A 110 -8.38 0.30 -14.53
N PHE A 111 -8.29 0.43 -13.21
CA PHE A 111 -7.68 -0.58 -12.37
C PHE A 111 -8.44 -1.92 -12.44
N GLU A 112 -9.77 -1.89 -12.35
CA GLU A 112 -10.56 -3.12 -12.41
C GLU A 112 -10.42 -3.82 -13.77
N CYS A 113 -10.31 -3.06 -14.86
CA CYS A 113 -10.04 -3.62 -16.18
C CYS A 113 -8.66 -4.28 -16.25
N MET A 114 -7.64 -3.65 -15.68
CA MET A 114 -6.29 -4.23 -15.61
C MET A 114 -6.28 -5.52 -14.80
N LYS A 115 -6.95 -5.50 -13.66
CA LYS A 115 -7.05 -6.66 -12.78
C LYS A 115 -7.74 -7.84 -13.48
N ALA A 116 -8.86 -7.59 -14.14
CA ALA A 116 -9.59 -8.61 -14.87
C ALA A 116 -8.75 -9.21 -16.00
N HIS A 117 -8.04 -8.37 -16.74
CA HIS A 117 -7.16 -8.80 -17.83
C HIS A 117 -6.02 -9.69 -17.31
N TYR A 118 -5.41 -9.30 -16.19
CA TYR A 118 -4.34 -10.05 -15.57
C TYR A 118 -4.83 -11.42 -15.06
N GLN A 119 -6.03 -11.48 -14.50
CA GLN A 119 -6.64 -12.74 -14.06
C GLN A 119 -6.85 -13.69 -15.23
N GLU A 120 -7.29 -13.19 -16.39
CA GLU A 120 -7.40 -13.98 -17.60
C GLU A 120 -6.05 -14.47 -18.09
N TYR A 121 -5.03 -13.60 -18.05
CA TYR A 121 -3.65 -13.96 -18.39
C TYR A 121 -3.15 -15.12 -17.53
N LEU A 122 -3.39 -15.10 -16.23
CA LEU A 122 -2.98 -16.16 -15.32
C LEU A 122 -3.65 -17.50 -15.65
N LYS A 123 -4.94 -17.49 -15.98
CA LYS A 123 -5.67 -18.69 -16.38
C LYS A 123 -5.07 -19.34 -17.63
N HIS A 124 -4.77 -18.53 -18.63
CA HIS A 124 -4.17 -19.01 -19.87
C HIS A 124 -2.74 -19.49 -19.67
N SER A 125 -1.99 -18.83 -18.81
CA SER A 125 -0.62 -19.23 -18.47
C SER A 125 -0.60 -20.59 -17.78
N ASP A 126 -1.50 -20.82 -16.81
CA ASP A 126 -1.63 -22.11 -16.13
C ASP A 126 -2.01 -23.22 -17.08
N ASN A 127 -2.92 -22.94 -18.01
CA ASN A 127 -3.34 -23.92 -19.03
C ASN A 127 -2.20 -24.28 -20.00
N ARG A 128 -1.30 -23.34 -20.26
CA ARG A 128 -0.15 -23.58 -21.14
C ARG A 128 0.97 -24.38 -20.46
N ALA A 129 1.04 -24.32 -19.14
CA ALA A 129 2.05 -25.04 -18.36
C ALA A 129 1.79 -26.55 -18.32
N GLU A 130 0.60 -26.96 -18.67
CA GLU A 130 0.21 -28.35 -18.81
C GLU A 130 0.46 -28.81 -20.24
#